data_d0241b43947c14410b3546e2740db3fb
#
_entry.id   d0241b43947c14410b3546e2740db3fb
#
_cell.length_a   1.000
_cell.length_b   1.000
_cell.length_c   1.000
_cell.angle_alpha   90.00
_cell.angle_beta   90.00
_cell.angle_gamma   90.00
#
_symmetry.space_group_name_H-M   'P 1'
#
loop_
_entity.id
_entity.type
_entity.pdbx_description
1 polymer ?
#
loop_
_entity_poly.entity_id
_entity_poly.type
_entity_poly.pdbx_seq_one_letter_code
_entity_poly.pdbx_strand_id
1 'polypeptide(L)'
;GNFLNLPYNHPEYPTRYALNDNGEALDTLYLFIEYYETKVVDKISDVVIVKPVTEKKNDDFKHAPPCLVTLASQGFAEGSRNMAMFQLGVYLRQRFPEKLESKLDYYNTKYFSPPLPSREVLTILKQVEDKKYFYRCEDPTFKAVCEKIRCQTMKFGIGNSASNDITSLKKWVSDNPMYEVTHNGK
;
A
#
# COMPACT_ATOMS: atom_id res chain seq x y z
N GLY A 1 -12.00 6.50 6.17
CA GLY A 1 -11.60 5.99 7.48
C GLY A 1 -12.24 4.64 7.72
N ASN A 2 -11.44 3.62 7.93
CA ASN A 2 -11.93 2.33 8.35
C ASN A 2 -12.28 2.46 9.84
N PHE A 3 -13.55 2.63 10.14
CA PHE A 3 -14.02 2.49 11.50
C PHE A 3 -13.98 1.02 11.89
N LEU A 4 -13.23 0.70 12.93
CA LEU A 4 -13.29 -0.62 13.53
C LEU A 4 -14.64 -0.73 14.23
N ASN A 5 -15.57 -1.42 13.60
CA ASN A 5 -16.87 -1.70 14.20
C ASN A 5 -16.71 -2.85 15.19
N LEU A 6 -16.46 -2.51 16.43
CA LEU A 6 -16.35 -3.48 17.50
C LEU A 6 -17.74 -4.08 17.80
N PRO A 7 -17.80 -5.38 18.13
CA PRO A 7 -18.99 -5.96 18.72
C PRO A 7 -19.27 -5.28 20.07
N TYR A 8 -20.52 -5.32 20.54
CA TYR A 8 -20.94 -4.74 21.81
C TYR A 8 -20.70 -3.23 21.93
N ASN A 9 -20.89 -2.50 20.83
CA ASN A 9 -20.71 -1.05 20.77
C ASN A 9 -21.70 -0.24 21.61
N HIS A 10 -22.76 -0.88 22.08
CA HIS A 10 -23.75 -0.30 23.01
C HIS A 10 -24.06 -1.29 24.13
N PRO A 11 -24.00 -0.88 25.42
CA PRO A 11 -24.17 -1.79 26.55
C PRO A 11 -25.56 -2.40 26.66
N GLU A 12 -26.60 -1.68 26.24
CA GLU A 12 -28.00 -2.14 26.38
C GLU A 12 -28.55 -2.70 25.05
N TYR A 13 -28.13 -2.16 23.92
CA TYR A 13 -28.63 -2.54 22.58
C TYR A 13 -27.50 -2.76 21.61
N PRO A 14 -26.69 -3.82 21.78
CA PRO A 14 -25.63 -4.10 20.85
C PRO A 14 -26.21 -4.52 19.49
N THR A 15 -25.79 -3.87 18.43
CA THR A 15 -26.22 -4.19 17.05
C THR A 15 -25.32 -5.22 16.39
N ARG A 16 -24.24 -5.63 17.07
CA ARG A 16 -23.26 -6.60 16.59
C ARG A 16 -22.78 -7.46 17.74
N TYR A 17 -22.79 -8.75 17.52
CA TYR A 17 -22.38 -9.76 18.49
C TYR A 17 -21.27 -10.64 17.92
N ALA A 18 -20.51 -11.27 18.80
CA ALA A 18 -19.71 -12.43 18.43
C ALA A 18 -20.62 -13.66 18.31
N LEU A 19 -20.17 -14.65 17.54
CA LEU A 19 -20.83 -15.94 17.43
C LEU A 19 -19.99 -17.02 18.13
N ASN A 20 -20.63 -18.01 18.73
CA ASN A 20 -19.96 -19.20 19.20
C ASN A 20 -19.61 -20.15 18.03
N ASP A 21 -18.98 -21.28 18.33
CA ASP A 21 -18.58 -22.29 17.31
C ASP A 21 -19.78 -22.90 16.56
N ASN A 22 -20.98 -22.81 17.11
CA ASN A 22 -22.21 -23.30 16.49
C ASN A 22 -22.89 -22.24 15.63
N GLY A 23 -22.37 -21.02 15.59
CA GLY A 23 -22.94 -19.89 14.88
C GLY A 23 -24.06 -19.17 15.63
N GLU A 24 -24.22 -19.43 16.92
CA GLU A 24 -25.21 -18.77 17.78
C GLU A 24 -24.65 -17.44 18.30
N ALA A 25 -25.51 -16.42 18.37
CA ALA A 25 -25.12 -15.11 18.84
C ALA A 25 -24.83 -15.10 20.36
N LEU A 26 -23.66 -14.55 20.70
CA LEU A 26 -23.35 -14.19 22.08
C LEU A 26 -23.88 -12.76 22.29
N ASP A 27 -25.14 -12.62 22.63
CA ASP A 27 -25.87 -11.37 22.57
C ASP A 27 -25.52 -10.36 23.68
N THR A 28 -24.75 -10.77 24.68
CA THR A 28 -24.22 -9.89 25.72
C THR A 28 -22.68 -9.96 25.79
N LEU A 29 -22.08 -8.85 26.24
CA LEU A 29 -20.65 -8.80 26.51
C LEU A 29 -20.22 -9.85 27.56
N TYR A 30 -21.10 -10.13 28.54
CA TYR A 30 -20.85 -11.12 29.58
C TYR A 30 -20.69 -12.53 28.97
N LEU A 31 -21.64 -12.95 28.13
CA LEU A 31 -21.58 -14.25 27.45
C LEU A 31 -20.37 -14.37 26.54
N PHE A 32 -19.99 -13.28 25.90
CA PHE A 32 -18.75 -13.26 25.10
C PHE A 32 -17.50 -13.47 25.95
N ILE A 33 -17.40 -12.78 27.10
CA ILE A 33 -16.23 -12.92 27.99
C ILE A 33 -16.16 -14.34 28.55
N GLU A 34 -17.28 -14.88 29.03
CA GLU A 34 -17.37 -16.24 29.56
C GLU A 34 -16.98 -17.27 28.50
N TYR A 35 -17.49 -17.14 27.28
CA TYR A 35 -17.14 -18.00 26.16
C TYR A 35 -15.66 -17.86 25.79
N TYR A 36 -15.16 -16.63 25.73
CA TYR A 36 -13.75 -16.36 25.41
C TYR A 36 -12.81 -17.01 26.43
N GLU A 37 -13.11 -16.91 27.72
CA GLU A 37 -12.28 -17.53 28.77
C GLU A 37 -12.15 -19.04 28.60
N THR A 38 -13.19 -19.71 28.06
CA THR A 38 -13.11 -21.15 27.74
C THR A 38 -12.21 -21.47 26.55
N LYS A 39 -11.89 -20.46 25.73
CA LYS A 39 -11.07 -20.60 24.50
C LYS A 39 -9.65 -20.05 24.65
N VAL A 40 -9.35 -19.43 25.80
CA VAL A 40 -7.98 -18.93 26.05
C VAL A 40 -7.03 -20.11 26.16
N VAL A 41 -6.07 -20.15 25.27
CA VAL A 41 -4.99 -21.14 25.27
C VAL A 41 -3.82 -20.55 26.02
N ASP A 42 -3.49 -21.08 27.18
CA ASP A 42 -2.41 -20.59 28.05
C ASP A 42 -1.02 -20.68 27.42
N LYS A 43 -0.89 -21.38 26.32
CA LYS A 43 0.37 -21.53 25.58
C LYS A 43 0.15 -21.37 24.09
N ILE A 44 0.69 -20.29 23.54
CA ILE A 44 0.82 -20.07 22.09
C ILE A 44 1.96 -20.98 21.50
N SER A 45 2.45 -21.98 22.25
CA SER A 45 3.56 -22.81 21.83
C SER A 45 3.29 -23.66 20.60
N ASP A 46 2.03 -23.90 20.26
CA ASP A 46 1.63 -24.74 19.11
C ASP A 46 1.12 -23.94 17.92
N VAL A 47 1.03 -22.65 18.04
CA VAL A 47 0.84 -21.78 16.88
C VAL A 47 2.19 -21.72 16.18
N VAL A 48 2.36 -22.55 15.16
CA VAL A 48 3.41 -22.33 14.18
C VAL A 48 3.09 -20.98 13.54
N ILE A 49 3.66 -19.91 14.11
CA ILE A 49 3.74 -18.64 13.43
C ILE A 49 4.62 -18.94 12.21
N VAL A 50 3.98 -19.33 11.11
CA VAL A 50 4.62 -19.28 9.80
C VAL A 50 4.95 -17.79 9.65
N LYS A 51 6.13 -17.41 10.12
CA LYS A 51 6.68 -16.10 9.77
C LYS A 51 6.57 -16.10 8.26
N PRO A 52 5.83 -15.15 7.67
CA PRO A 52 5.85 -15.05 6.22
C PRO A 52 7.32 -15.08 5.87
N VAL A 53 7.70 -16.02 5.00
CA VAL A 53 9.08 -16.10 4.51
C VAL A 53 9.37 -14.66 4.11
N THR A 54 10.16 -13.99 4.92
CA THR A 54 10.66 -12.67 4.57
C THR A 54 11.64 -12.97 3.44
N GLU A 55 11.08 -13.11 2.23
CA GLU A 55 11.86 -12.81 1.05
C GLU A 55 12.62 -11.56 1.45
N LYS A 56 13.95 -11.62 1.38
CA LYS A 56 14.80 -10.46 1.65
C LYS A 56 14.16 -9.33 0.86
N LYS A 57 13.38 -8.49 1.55
CA LYS A 57 12.57 -7.44 0.90
C LYS A 57 13.58 -6.68 0.10
N ASN A 58 13.54 -6.86 -1.21
CA ASN A 58 14.44 -6.15 -2.09
C ASN A 58 14.16 -4.68 -1.84
N ASP A 59 15.04 -4.03 -1.08
CA ASP A 59 14.84 -2.65 -0.62
C ASP A 59 14.72 -1.69 -1.83
N ASP A 60 15.11 -2.18 -3.01
CA ASP A 60 15.02 -1.42 -4.26
C ASP A 60 13.60 -0.95 -4.56
N PHE A 61 12.58 -1.76 -4.25
CA PHE A 61 11.16 -1.43 -4.51
C PHE A 61 10.36 -1.10 -3.25
N LYS A 62 11.02 -0.60 -2.21
CA LYS A 62 10.33 -0.23 -0.97
C LYS A 62 9.28 0.84 -1.23
N HIS A 63 8.02 0.51 -0.87
CA HIS A 63 6.85 1.36 -1.09
C HIS A 63 6.56 1.72 -2.55
N ALA A 64 7.09 0.97 -3.51
CA ALA A 64 6.77 1.11 -4.93
C ALA A 64 5.35 0.64 -5.26
N PRO A 65 4.78 1.08 -6.40
CA PRO A 65 3.57 0.48 -6.94
C PRO A 65 3.69 -1.04 -7.07
N PRO A 66 2.67 -1.83 -6.67
CA PRO A 66 2.72 -3.29 -6.73
C PRO A 66 3.02 -3.84 -8.13
N CYS A 67 2.50 -3.20 -9.17
CA CYS A 67 2.76 -3.59 -10.56
C CYS A 67 4.25 -3.52 -10.93
N LEU A 68 4.99 -2.52 -10.44
CA LEU A 68 6.44 -2.44 -10.65
C LEU A 68 7.17 -3.58 -9.94
N VAL A 69 6.77 -3.92 -8.72
CA VAL A 69 7.36 -5.03 -7.96
C VAL A 69 7.14 -6.35 -8.70
N THR A 70 5.90 -6.60 -9.14
CA THR A 70 5.53 -7.83 -9.84
C THR A 70 6.29 -7.96 -11.16
N LEU A 71 6.28 -6.94 -12.00
CA LEU A 71 6.97 -6.99 -13.29
C LEU A 71 8.49 -7.06 -13.15
N ALA A 72 9.06 -6.39 -12.16
CA ALA A 72 10.51 -6.50 -11.90
C ALA A 72 10.93 -7.90 -11.44
N SER A 73 10.08 -8.62 -10.72
CA SER A 73 10.34 -10.01 -10.30
C SER A 73 10.26 -11.00 -11.46
N GLN A 74 9.45 -10.71 -12.48
CA GLN A 74 9.27 -11.53 -13.67
C GLN A 74 10.30 -11.20 -14.77
N GLY A 75 10.97 -10.06 -14.65
CA GLY A 75 11.77 -9.45 -15.71
C GLY A 75 10.88 -8.66 -16.69
N PHE A 76 11.38 -7.51 -17.14
CA PHE A 76 10.65 -6.69 -18.09
C PHE A 76 10.79 -7.25 -19.50
N ALA A 77 9.67 -7.60 -20.11
CA ALA A 77 9.64 -8.18 -21.46
C ALA A 77 10.20 -7.22 -22.51
N GLU A 78 10.80 -7.78 -23.55
CA GLU A 78 11.25 -7.05 -24.71
C GLU A 78 10.16 -6.18 -25.30
N GLY A 79 9.97 -5.29 -25.81
CA GLY A 79 8.84 -4.48 -26.30
C GLY A 79 8.17 -3.59 -25.23
N SER A 80 8.22 -3.97 -23.96
CA SER A 80 7.70 -3.14 -22.87
C SER A 80 8.80 -2.38 -22.09
N ARG A 81 10.07 -2.61 -22.41
CA ARG A 81 11.20 -2.08 -21.64
C ARG A 81 11.23 -0.55 -21.52
N ASN A 82 10.95 0.17 -22.60
CA ASN A 82 10.91 1.63 -22.57
C ASN A 82 9.83 2.16 -21.64
N MET A 83 8.62 1.58 -21.69
CA MET A 83 7.55 1.94 -20.80
C MET A 83 7.88 1.56 -19.35
N ALA A 84 8.46 0.38 -19.14
CA ALA A 84 8.87 -0.07 -17.83
C ALA A 84 9.94 0.86 -17.22
N MET A 85 10.92 1.28 -18.00
CA MET A 85 11.95 2.24 -17.57
C MET A 85 11.34 3.61 -17.25
N PHE A 86 10.37 4.06 -18.02
CA PHE A 86 9.65 5.31 -17.74
C PHE A 86 8.89 5.21 -16.41
N GLN A 87 8.11 4.13 -16.19
CA GLN A 87 7.36 3.93 -14.94
C GLN A 87 8.30 3.81 -13.73
N LEU A 88 9.41 3.11 -13.91
CA LEU A 88 10.46 3.01 -12.91
C LEU A 88 11.10 4.37 -12.63
N GLY A 89 11.33 5.17 -13.66
CA GLY A 89 11.85 6.54 -13.52
C GLY A 89 10.93 7.44 -12.71
N VAL A 90 9.61 7.35 -12.92
CA VAL A 90 8.63 8.08 -12.09
C VAL A 90 8.73 7.68 -10.61
N TYR A 91 8.88 6.39 -10.33
CA TYR A 91 9.09 5.88 -8.97
C TYR A 91 10.42 6.39 -8.38
N LEU A 92 11.52 6.26 -9.12
CA LEU A 92 12.86 6.62 -8.66
C LEU A 92 13.00 8.13 -8.41
N ARG A 93 12.36 8.95 -9.24
CA ARG A 93 12.29 10.41 -9.03
C ARG A 93 11.65 10.76 -7.69
N GLN A 94 10.56 10.07 -7.33
CA GLN A 94 9.88 10.31 -6.05
C GLN A 94 10.71 9.82 -4.85
N ARG A 95 11.43 8.74 -5.03
CA ARG A 95 12.18 8.10 -3.95
C ARG A 95 13.59 8.66 -3.78
N PHE A 96 14.27 8.96 -4.87
CA PHE A 96 15.67 9.38 -4.93
C PHE A 96 15.89 10.58 -5.85
N PRO A 97 15.25 11.74 -5.59
CA PRO A 97 15.31 12.88 -6.50
C PRO A 97 16.75 13.30 -6.81
N GLU A 98 17.62 13.33 -5.80
CA GLU A 98 19.03 13.78 -5.95
C GLU A 98 19.94 12.74 -6.63
N LYS A 99 19.49 11.52 -6.82
CA LYS A 99 20.28 10.40 -7.36
C LYS A 99 19.57 9.70 -8.51
N LEU A 100 18.66 10.40 -9.19
CA LEU A 100 17.79 9.80 -10.19
C LEU A 100 18.56 9.13 -11.31
N GLU A 101 19.53 9.83 -11.92
CA GLU A 101 20.34 9.32 -13.03
C GLU A 101 21.09 8.04 -12.65
N SER A 102 21.87 8.09 -11.58
CA SER A 102 22.65 6.93 -11.12
C SER A 102 21.77 5.74 -10.73
N LYS A 103 20.57 6.00 -10.24
CA LYS A 103 19.61 4.95 -9.92
C LYS A 103 18.97 4.36 -11.18
N LEU A 104 18.64 5.16 -12.17
CA LEU A 104 18.14 4.66 -13.46
C LEU A 104 19.14 3.71 -14.12
N ASP A 105 20.41 4.06 -14.15
CA ASP A 105 21.47 3.22 -14.71
C ASP A 105 21.62 1.90 -13.93
N TYR A 106 21.63 1.98 -12.60
CA TYR A 106 21.70 0.81 -11.74
C TYR A 106 20.51 -0.14 -11.99
N TYR A 107 19.27 0.39 -12.02
CA TYR A 107 18.08 -0.43 -12.24
C TYR A 107 18.00 -0.96 -13.67
N ASN A 108 18.49 -0.21 -14.66
CA ASN A 108 18.60 -0.66 -16.04
C ASN A 108 19.47 -1.92 -16.13
N THR A 109 20.66 -1.88 -15.53
CA THR A 109 21.58 -3.02 -15.54
C THR A 109 21.04 -4.22 -14.76
N LYS A 110 20.31 -3.95 -13.67
CA LYS A 110 19.87 -5.01 -12.76
C LYS A 110 18.60 -5.73 -13.19
N TYR A 111 17.64 -5.02 -13.77
CA TYR A 111 16.28 -5.51 -14.00
C TYR A 111 15.90 -5.67 -15.47
N PHE A 112 16.73 -5.21 -16.39
CA PHE A 112 16.46 -5.33 -17.82
C PHE A 112 17.48 -6.25 -18.49
N SER A 113 16.97 -7.20 -19.31
CA SER A 113 17.82 -8.14 -20.05
C SER A 113 17.32 -8.24 -21.50
N PRO A 114 18.08 -7.74 -22.49
CA PRO A 114 19.26 -6.87 -22.33
C PRO A 114 18.88 -5.50 -21.77
N PRO A 115 19.83 -4.78 -21.12
CA PRO A 115 19.58 -3.41 -20.65
C PRO A 115 19.31 -2.48 -21.85
N LEU A 116 18.56 -1.38 -21.57
CA LEU A 116 18.35 -0.35 -22.58
C LEU A 116 19.66 0.39 -22.89
N PRO A 117 19.85 0.81 -24.13
CA PRO A 117 20.96 1.66 -24.49
C PRO A 117 20.97 2.98 -23.70
N SER A 118 22.14 3.48 -23.32
CA SER A 118 22.29 4.71 -22.54
C SER A 118 21.57 5.91 -23.16
N ARG A 119 21.49 6.01 -24.48
CA ARG A 119 20.75 7.07 -25.16
C ARG A 119 19.26 7.06 -24.86
N GLU A 120 18.66 5.87 -24.77
CA GLU A 120 17.24 5.72 -24.43
C GLU A 120 17.01 6.05 -22.96
N VAL A 121 17.90 5.59 -22.07
CA VAL A 121 17.84 5.91 -20.63
C VAL A 121 17.91 7.41 -20.41
N LEU A 122 18.82 8.12 -21.09
CA LEU A 122 18.94 9.58 -21.01
C LEU A 122 17.68 10.30 -21.54
N THR A 123 17.05 9.77 -22.58
CA THR A 123 15.79 10.32 -23.09
C THR A 123 14.68 10.20 -22.06
N ILE A 124 14.59 9.04 -21.43
CA ILE A 124 13.61 8.79 -20.35
C ILE A 124 13.93 9.65 -19.13
N LEU A 125 15.19 9.77 -18.74
CA LEU A 125 15.61 10.63 -17.64
C LEU A 125 15.08 12.06 -17.83
N LYS A 126 15.32 12.67 -18.98
CA LYS A 126 14.84 14.01 -19.31
C LYS A 126 13.30 14.13 -19.23
N GLN A 127 12.59 13.08 -19.63
CA GLN A 127 11.14 13.06 -19.52
C GLN A 127 10.69 13.00 -18.08
N VAL A 128 11.26 12.12 -17.25
CA VAL A 128 10.81 11.92 -15.87
C VAL A 128 11.28 13.02 -14.91
N GLU A 129 12.33 13.77 -15.25
CA GLU A 129 12.73 14.97 -14.53
C GLU A 129 11.65 16.05 -14.56
N ASP A 130 10.88 16.14 -15.64
CA ASP A 130 9.71 17.01 -15.68
C ASP A 130 8.62 16.48 -14.75
N LYS A 131 8.33 17.23 -13.68
CA LYS A 131 7.35 16.87 -12.63
C LYS A 131 5.92 16.69 -13.14
N LYS A 132 5.63 17.05 -14.38
CA LYS A 132 4.32 16.87 -15.02
C LYS A 132 4.04 15.42 -15.42
N TYR A 133 5.05 14.56 -15.46
CA TYR A 133 4.86 13.17 -15.82
C TYR A 133 4.54 12.30 -14.61
N PHE A 134 3.44 11.54 -14.74
CA PHE A 134 2.92 10.59 -13.76
C PHE A 134 2.95 9.17 -14.31
N TYR A 135 2.60 8.20 -13.45
CA TYR A 135 2.45 6.82 -13.88
C TYR A 135 1.41 6.67 -15.01
N ARG A 136 1.75 5.92 -16.02
CA ARG A 136 0.85 5.55 -17.13
C ARG A 136 0.14 4.23 -16.81
N CYS A 137 -0.84 4.28 -15.92
CA CYS A 137 -1.53 3.09 -15.39
C CYS A 137 -2.41 2.39 -16.43
N GLU A 138 -2.77 3.06 -17.53
CA GLU A 138 -3.58 2.49 -18.62
C GLU A 138 -2.77 1.67 -19.63
N ASP A 139 -1.44 1.67 -19.51
CA ASP A 139 -0.61 0.80 -20.34
C ASP A 139 -0.99 -0.67 -20.12
N PRO A 140 -1.23 -1.46 -21.19
CA PRO A 140 -1.74 -2.82 -21.07
C PRO A 140 -0.87 -3.72 -20.18
N THR A 141 0.46 -3.58 -20.26
CA THR A 141 1.41 -4.40 -19.47
C THR A 141 1.25 -4.14 -17.97
N PHE A 142 1.10 -2.89 -17.58
CA PHE A 142 0.96 -2.49 -16.18
C PHE A 142 -0.47 -2.70 -15.68
N LYS A 143 -1.46 -2.49 -16.53
CA LYS A 143 -2.87 -2.68 -16.21
C LYS A 143 -3.18 -4.14 -15.89
N ALA A 144 -2.57 -5.09 -16.59
CA ALA A 144 -2.77 -6.52 -16.39
C ALA A 144 -2.39 -7.01 -14.98
N VAL A 145 -1.43 -6.35 -14.32
CA VAL A 145 -0.94 -6.70 -12.98
C VAL A 145 -1.24 -5.61 -11.95
N CYS A 146 -2.22 -4.76 -12.22
CA CYS A 146 -2.52 -3.59 -11.40
C CYS A 146 -3.33 -3.96 -10.16
N GLU A 147 -2.79 -3.72 -8.99
CA GLU A 147 -3.47 -3.78 -7.69
C GLU A 147 -3.82 -2.35 -7.23
N LYS A 148 -4.81 -1.71 -7.88
CA LYS A 148 -5.13 -0.29 -7.69
C LYS A 148 -5.32 0.10 -6.22
N ILE A 149 -6.11 -0.66 -5.46
CA ILE A 149 -6.39 -0.38 -4.05
C ILE A 149 -5.10 -0.39 -3.23
N ARG A 150 -4.27 -1.42 -3.41
CA ARG A 150 -2.98 -1.53 -2.72
C ARG A 150 -2.02 -0.43 -3.16
N CYS A 151 -1.99 -0.09 -4.45
CA CYS A 151 -1.15 0.99 -4.97
C CYS A 151 -1.49 2.34 -4.32
N GLN A 152 -2.77 2.62 -4.06
CA GLN A 152 -3.22 3.84 -3.41
C GLN A 152 -2.74 3.98 -1.96
N THR A 153 -2.40 2.88 -1.29
CA THR A 153 -1.85 2.90 0.07
C THR A 153 -0.32 2.98 0.10
N MET A 154 0.35 2.84 -1.06
CA MET A 154 1.81 2.90 -1.12
C MET A 154 2.32 4.34 -1.13
N LYS A 155 3.42 4.60 -0.42
CA LYS A 155 4.02 5.94 -0.34
C LYS A 155 4.34 6.54 -1.71
N PHE A 156 4.78 5.72 -2.65
CA PHE A 156 5.13 6.12 -4.02
C PHE A 156 4.14 5.57 -5.06
N GLY A 157 2.91 5.24 -4.62
CA GLY A 157 1.82 4.83 -5.50
C GLY A 157 0.98 6.01 -6.00
N ILE A 158 -0.12 5.70 -6.70
CA ILE A 158 -0.99 6.72 -7.31
C ILE A 158 -1.83 7.52 -6.30
N GLY A 159 -2.00 7.04 -5.06
CA GLY A 159 -2.80 7.72 -4.03
C GLY A 159 -2.11 8.90 -3.36
N ASN A 160 -0.78 8.96 -3.40
CA ASN A 160 0.01 10.02 -2.76
C ASN A 160 0.30 11.23 -3.66
N SER A 161 -0.19 11.26 -4.88
CA SER A 161 -0.11 12.46 -5.74
C SER A 161 -1.14 13.53 -5.38
N ALA A 162 -2.18 13.19 -4.63
CA ALA A 162 -2.97 14.15 -3.86
C ALA A 162 -2.50 14.01 -2.41
N SER A 163 -1.75 14.98 -1.90
CA SER A 163 -1.39 15.01 -0.49
C SER A 163 -2.69 14.98 0.33
N ASN A 164 -2.97 13.83 0.94
CA ASN A 164 -4.01 13.73 1.95
C ASN A 164 -3.49 14.36 3.27
N ASP A 165 -2.92 15.55 3.17
CA ASP A 165 -2.41 16.26 4.32
C ASP A 165 -3.61 16.84 5.08
N ILE A 166 -3.95 16.16 6.15
CA ILE A 166 -4.86 16.72 7.17
C ILE A 166 -4.12 17.88 7.81
N THR A 167 -4.49 19.10 7.47
CA THR A 167 -3.83 20.31 7.96
C THR A 167 -4.35 20.76 9.32
N SER A 168 -5.57 20.37 9.68
CA SER A 168 -6.11 20.60 11.02
C SER A 168 -7.19 19.59 11.40
N LEU A 169 -7.28 19.32 12.69
CA LEU A 169 -8.35 18.57 13.32
C LEU A 169 -8.92 19.39 14.47
N LYS A 170 -10.17 19.79 14.39
CA LYS A 170 -10.87 20.49 15.46
C LYS A 170 -11.90 19.57 16.08
N LYS A 171 -11.89 19.49 17.41
CA LYS A 171 -12.93 18.82 18.18
C LYS A 171 -13.89 19.86 18.74
N TRP A 172 -15.17 19.71 18.44
CA TRP A 172 -16.21 20.50 19.06
C TRP A 172 -16.61 19.84 20.37
N VAL A 173 -16.55 20.62 21.45
CA VAL A 173 -16.95 20.17 22.80
C VAL A 173 -18.46 20.28 22.89
N SER A 174 -19.14 19.14 22.81
CA SER A 174 -20.57 19.00 22.96
C SER A 174 -20.90 17.61 23.51
N ASP A 175 -22.13 17.38 23.91
CA ASP A 175 -22.60 16.06 24.36
C ASP A 175 -22.48 15.00 23.26
N ASN A 176 -22.43 15.43 22.00
CA ASN A 176 -22.16 14.58 20.85
C ASN A 176 -20.97 15.19 20.07
N PRO A 177 -19.72 14.83 20.40
CA PRO A 177 -18.55 15.46 19.83
C PRO A 177 -18.42 15.21 18.33
N MET A 178 -18.34 16.29 17.56
CA MET A 178 -18.03 16.26 16.14
C MET A 178 -16.57 16.68 15.92
N TYR A 179 -16.00 16.23 14.81
CA TYR A 179 -14.65 16.58 14.40
C TYR A 179 -14.70 17.25 13.03
N GLU A 180 -14.08 18.41 12.93
CA GLU A 180 -13.82 19.07 11.66
C GLU A 180 -12.41 18.68 11.20
N VAL A 181 -12.32 18.15 9.99
CA VAL A 181 -11.03 17.78 9.37
C VAL A 181 -10.81 18.72 8.20
N THR A 182 -9.74 19.48 8.25
CA THR A 182 -9.33 20.33 7.14
C THR A 182 -8.29 19.59 6.30
N HIS A 183 -8.59 19.45 5.04
CA HIS A 183 -7.72 18.82 4.05
C HIS A 183 -7.18 19.87 3.10
N ASN A 184 -5.85 19.93 2.92
CA ASN A 184 -5.16 20.88 2.06
C ASN A 184 -5.53 22.36 2.33
N GLY A 185 -5.78 22.71 3.60
CA GLY A 185 -6.10 24.08 4.00
C GLY A 185 -7.50 24.58 3.62
N LYS A 186 -8.41 23.68 3.23
CA LYS A 186 -9.83 23.97 2.93
C LYS A 186 -10.75 23.30 3.93
#